data_1bd6c4c9b5b8534fd722be36f39373a2
#
_entry.id   1bd6c4c9b5b8534fd722be36f39373a2
#
_cell.length_a   1.000
_cell.length_b   1.000
_cell.length_c   1.000
_cell.angle_alpha   90.00
_cell.angle_beta   90.00
_cell.angle_gamma   90.00
#
_symmetry.space_group_name_H-M   'P 1'
#
loop_
_entity.id
_entity.type
_entity.pdbx_description
1 polymer ?
#
loop_
_entity_poly.entity_id
_entity_poly.type
_entity_poly.pdbx_seq_one_letter_code
_entity_poly.pdbx_strand_id
1 'polypeptide(L)'
;MKIAIAVLVLIIILTLIKSYKSKVKGYIGEKLVSSRLSKLNKRKYKVINNFLLKTLRGTTQIDHIVISRYGVFVIETKNYKGIITGNEYDESWNQILFNNKEVLRNPIKQNNGHIKALKDAIPTLKYKKIKSIIVFTKRSKLKVNTETVVIYYNKVNKVIKKSKNNEFTKEEVDYIYERLNELNIDSFKQRVVHVKNVKRNIK
;
A
#
# COMPACT_ATOMS: atom_id res chain seq x y z
N MET A 1 -4.20 -38.19 -23.85
CA MET A 1 -3.59 -36.90 -24.23
C MET A 1 -4.59 -35.75 -24.25
N LYS A 2 -5.70 -35.77 -24.99
CA LYS A 2 -6.72 -34.69 -25.08
C LYS A 2 -7.30 -34.29 -23.72
N ILE A 3 -7.64 -35.25 -22.85
CA ILE A 3 -8.20 -35.01 -21.50
C ILE A 3 -7.19 -34.30 -20.61
N ALA A 4 -5.92 -34.71 -20.62
CA ALA A 4 -4.87 -34.05 -19.84
C ALA A 4 -4.65 -32.58 -20.25
N ILE A 5 -4.72 -32.31 -21.55
CA ILE A 5 -4.63 -30.93 -22.08
C ILE A 5 -5.85 -30.11 -21.62
N ALA A 6 -7.05 -30.65 -21.68
CA ALA A 6 -8.25 -29.97 -21.24
C ALA A 6 -8.21 -29.63 -19.72
N VAL A 7 -7.75 -30.56 -18.89
CA VAL A 7 -7.57 -30.34 -17.45
C VAL A 7 -6.52 -29.25 -17.19
N LEU A 8 -5.38 -29.26 -17.90
CA LEU A 8 -4.37 -28.23 -17.76
C LEU A 8 -4.88 -26.85 -18.14
N VAL A 9 -5.61 -26.73 -19.25
CA VAL A 9 -6.25 -25.48 -19.68
C VAL A 9 -7.24 -24.99 -18.64
N LEU A 10 -8.06 -25.86 -18.07
CA LEU A 10 -9.01 -25.49 -17.01
C LEU A 10 -8.28 -24.95 -15.77
N ILE A 11 -7.20 -25.60 -15.32
CA ILE A 11 -6.39 -25.13 -14.19
C ILE A 11 -5.81 -23.74 -14.47
N ILE A 12 -5.31 -23.51 -15.69
CA ILE A 12 -4.79 -22.19 -16.10
C ILE A 12 -5.89 -21.13 -16.04
N ILE A 13 -7.08 -21.44 -16.58
CA ILE A 13 -8.22 -20.52 -16.56
C ILE A 13 -8.62 -20.17 -15.11
N LEU A 14 -8.76 -21.18 -14.25
CA LEU A 14 -9.12 -20.97 -12.84
C LEU A 14 -8.09 -20.12 -12.09
N THR A 15 -6.80 -20.32 -12.35
CA THR A 15 -5.72 -19.51 -11.74
C THR A 15 -5.74 -18.07 -12.25
N LEU A 16 -6.02 -17.85 -13.53
CA LEU A 16 -6.18 -16.52 -14.11
C LEU A 16 -7.39 -15.78 -13.50
N ILE A 17 -8.52 -16.45 -13.36
CA ILE A 17 -9.72 -15.89 -12.73
C ILE A 17 -9.45 -15.53 -11.27
N LYS A 18 -8.78 -16.40 -10.49
CA LYS A 18 -8.39 -16.13 -9.09
C LYS A 18 -7.48 -14.91 -9.01
N SER A 19 -6.47 -14.81 -9.88
CA SER A 19 -5.55 -13.67 -9.95
C SER A 19 -6.28 -12.37 -10.31
N TYR A 20 -7.18 -12.39 -11.28
CA TYR A 20 -7.99 -11.23 -11.67
C TYR A 20 -8.89 -10.74 -10.52
N LYS A 21 -9.63 -11.66 -9.88
CA LYS A 21 -10.47 -11.33 -8.71
C LYS A 21 -9.67 -10.70 -7.57
N SER A 22 -8.44 -11.16 -7.32
CA SER A 22 -7.56 -10.58 -6.30
C SER A 22 -7.17 -9.14 -6.63
N LYS A 23 -6.79 -8.87 -7.88
CA LYS A 23 -6.47 -7.50 -8.35
C LYS A 23 -7.65 -6.54 -8.23
N VAL A 24 -8.84 -6.98 -8.65
CA VAL A 24 -10.07 -6.18 -8.53
C VAL A 24 -10.37 -5.86 -7.07
N LYS A 25 -10.19 -6.82 -6.16
CA LYS A 25 -10.37 -6.58 -4.72
C LYS A 25 -9.37 -5.55 -4.18
N GLY A 26 -8.10 -5.64 -4.56
CA GLY A 26 -7.07 -4.64 -4.21
C GLY A 26 -7.50 -3.25 -4.65
N TYR A 27 -7.80 -3.10 -5.94
CA TYR A 27 -8.24 -1.83 -6.54
C TYR A 27 -9.47 -1.22 -5.83
N ILE A 28 -10.47 -2.02 -5.46
CA ILE A 28 -11.63 -1.53 -4.72
C ILE A 28 -11.22 -0.96 -3.35
N GLY A 29 -10.30 -1.62 -2.63
CA GLY A 29 -9.77 -1.13 -1.36
C GLY A 29 -9.07 0.21 -1.51
N GLU A 30 -8.16 0.33 -2.48
CA GLU A 30 -7.43 1.56 -2.79
C GLU A 30 -8.39 2.70 -3.17
N LYS A 31 -9.42 2.43 -4.00
CA LYS A 31 -10.45 3.40 -4.36
C LYS A 31 -11.21 3.94 -3.14
N LEU A 32 -11.55 3.09 -2.17
CA LEU A 32 -12.21 3.50 -0.93
C LEU A 32 -11.33 4.45 -0.11
N VAL A 33 -10.03 4.15 0.02
CA VAL A 33 -9.07 5.01 0.72
C VAL A 33 -8.85 6.31 -0.05
N SER A 34 -8.61 6.26 -1.34
CA SER A 34 -8.44 7.44 -2.21
C SER A 34 -9.65 8.39 -2.11
N SER A 35 -10.89 7.86 -2.13
CA SER A 35 -12.11 8.64 -1.94
C SER A 35 -12.18 9.31 -0.56
N ARG A 36 -11.59 8.74 0.48
CA ARG A 36 -11.48 9.41 1.79
C ARG A 36 -10.42 10.49 1.76
N LEU A 37 -9.25 10.21 1.22
CA LEU A 37 -8.14 11.16 1.13
C LEU A 37 -8.50 12.38 0.27
N SER A 38 -9.31 12.24 -0.79
CA SER A 38 -9.76 13.36 -1.62
C SER A 38 -10.59 14.40 -0.86
N LYS A 39 -11.14 14.06 0.33
CA LYS A 39 -11.87 14.96 1.24
C LYS A 39 -10.94 15.74 2.19
N LEU A 40 -9.64 15.55 2.13
CA LEU A 40 -8.67 16.40 2.83
C LEU A 40 -8.62 17.79 2.17
N ASN A 41 -8.36 18.82 2.98
CA ASN A 41 -8.19 20.18 2.46
C ASN A 41 -6.98 20.26 1.53
N LYS A 42 -7.20 20.46 0.23
CA LYS A 42 -6.17 20.46 -0.82
C LYS A 42 -5.12 21.57 -0.64
N ARG A 43 -5.44 22.66 0.08
CA ARG A 43 -4.48 23.72 0.41
C ARG A 43 -3.48 23.29 1.49
N LYS A 44 -3.85 22.30 2.34
CA LYS A 44 -3.02 21.81 3.45
C LYS A 44 -2.39 20.46 3.18
N TYR A 45 -2.99 19.62 2.34
CA TYR A 45 -2.60 18.24 2.08
C TYR A 45 -2.50 17.98 0.58
N LYS A 46 -1.33 17.58 0.13
CA LYS A 46 -1.09 17.06 -1.22
C LYS A 46 -1.22 15.53 -1.16
N VAL A 47 -1.97 14.93 -2.07
CA VAL A 47 -2.23 13.48 -2.09
C VAL A 47 -1.76 12.91 -3.41
N ILE A 48 -0.95 11.88 -3.36
CA ILE A 48 -0.53 11.08 -4.52
C ILE A 48 -1.05 9.66 -4.30
N ASN A 49 -1.74 9.12 -5.29
CA ASN A 49 -2.27 7.76 -5.26
C ASN A 49 -1.54 6.90 -6.29
N ASN A 50 -1.36 5.61 -5.97
CA ASN A 50 -0.84 4.63 -6.89
C ASN A 50 0.54 5.04 -7.46
N PHE A 51 1.45 5.43 -6.56
CA PHE A 51 2.78 5.91 -6.88
C PHE A 51 3.73 4.75 -7.20
N LEU A 52 4.35 4.75 -8.38
CA LEU A 52 5.32 3.73 -8.79
C LEU A 52 6.72 4.34 -8.85
N LEU A 53 7.61 3.86 -7.98
CA LEU A 53 8.99 4.33 -7.86
C LEU A 53 9.97 3.29 -8.39
N LYS A 54 10.96 3.73 -9.17
CA LYS A 54 12.13 2.91 -9.53
C LYS A 54 13.10 2.85 -8.36
N THR A 55 13.59 1.66 -8.06
CA THR A 55 14.59 1.41 -7.02
C THR A 55 15.77 0.64 -7.60
N LEU A 56 16.85 0.49 -6.86
CA LEU A 56 18.02 -0.30 -7.27
C LEU A 56 17.66 -1.78 -7.55
N ARG A 57 16.62 -2.31 -6.90
CA ARG A 57 16.18 -3.71 -7.02
C ARG A 57 14.94 -3.90 -7.89
N GLY A 58 14.56 -2.91 -8.70
CA GLY A 58 13.38 -2.95 -9.54
C GLY A 58 12.43 -1.78 -9.29
N THR A 59 11.16 -2.06 -9.06
CA THR A 59 10.15 -1.02 -8.79
C THR A 59 9.35 -1.34 -7.54
N THR A 60 8.91 -0.29 -6.83
CA THR A 60 7.98 -0.41 -5.71
C THR A 60 6.74 0.45 -5.96
N GLN A 61 5.56 -0.09 -5.67
CA GLN A 61 4.30 0.64 -5.77
C GLN A 61 3.79 0.97 -4.38
N ILE A 62 3.47 2.24 -4.16
CA ILE A 62 2.92 2.77 -2.91
C ILE A 62 1.48 3.19 -3.16
N ASP A 63 0.54 2.68 -2.38
CA ASP A 63 -0.88 2.90 -2.62
C ASP A 63 -1.24 4.38 -2.50
N HIS A 64 -0.84 5.03 -1.38
CA HIS A 64 -1.10 6.46 -1.19
C HIS A 64 0.02 7.13 -0.39
N ILE A 65 0.33 8.37 -0.78
CA ILE A 65 1.23 9.27 -0.06
C ILE A 65 0.47 10.56 0.22
N VAL A 66 0.46 11.02 1.47
CA VAL A 66 -0.09 12.31 1.85
C VAL A 66 1.03 13.18 2.40
N ILE A 67 1.20 14.37 1.82
CA ILE A 67 2.26 15.33 2.16
C ILE A 67 1.60 16.59 2.72
N SER A 68 2.10 17.08 3.83
CA SER A 68 1.63 18.31 4.47
C SER A 68 2.72 18.90 5.35
N ARG A 69 2.53 20.13 5.82
CA ARG A 69 3.40 20.72 6.86
C ARG A 69 3.43 19.90 8.15
N TYR A 70 2.40 19.07 8.40
CA TYR A 70 2.27 18.25 9.62
C TYR A 70 2.90 16.86 9.49
N GLY A 71 3.53 16.55 8.37
CA GLY A 71 4.21 15.29 8.12
C GLY A 71 3.95 14.72 6.73
N VAL A 72 4.73 13.69 6.41
CA VAL A 72 4.53 12.80 5.27
C VAL A 72 3.98 11.48 5.80
N PHE A 73 2.87 11.01 5.20
CA PHE A 73 2.19 9.77 5.56
C PHE A 73 2.25 8.82 4.38
N VAL A 74 2.76 7.61 4.60
CA VAL A 74 2.76 6.52 3.64
C VAL A 74 1.72 5.50 4.07
N ILE A 75 0.79 5.22 3.17
CA ILE A 75 -0.42 4.46 3.48
C ILE A 75 -0.46 3.21 2.62
N GLU A 76 -0.49 2.06 3.27
CA GLU A 76 -0.69 0.75 2.66
C GLU A 76 -2.13 0.28 2.88
N THR A 77 -2.80 -0.13 1.82
CA THR A 77 -4.22 -0.54 1.84
C THR A 77 -4.37 -2.05 1.74
N LYS A 78 -5.18 -2.63 2.61
CA LYS A 78 -5.50 -4.06 2.59
C LYS A 78 -7.02 -4.29 2.53
N ASN A 79 -7.46 -5.07 1.55
CA ASN A 79 -8.87 -5.44 1.36
C ASN A 79 -9.10 -6.95 1.56
N TYR A 80 -8.81 -7.43 2.76
CA TYR A 80 -9.01 -8.82 3.18
C TYR A 80 -10.38 -9.02 3.82
N LYS A 81 -10.82 -10.29 3.93
CA LYS A 81 -12.00 -10.75 4.65
C LYS A 81 -11.59 -11.52 5.91
N GLY A 82 -12.55 -11.79 6.80
CA GLY A 82 -12.35 -12.63 7.97
C GLY A 82 -11.55 -11.97 9.06
N ILE A 83 -10.87 -12.76 9.89
CA ILE A 83 -10.10 -12.27 11.02
C ILE A 83 -8.63 -12.15 10.59
N ILE A 84 -8.03 -10.98 10.86
CA ILE A 84 -6.61 -10.73 10.64
C ILE A 84 -5.92 -10.70 12.00
N THR A 85 -4.87 -11.52 12.14
CA THR A 85 -4.05 -11.59 13.36
C THR A 85 -2.58 -11.41 13.03
N GLY A 86 -1.82 -10.80 13.92
CA GLY A 86 -0.38 -10.61 13.79
C GLY A 86 0.14 -9.54 14.73
N ASN A 87 1.47 -9.49 14.90
CA ASN A 87 2.16 -8.51 15.72
C ASN A 87 3.02 -7.57 14.85
N GLU A 88 3.54 -6.51 15.46
CA GLU A 88 4.37 -5.49 14.81
C GLU A 88 5.56 -6.12 14.05
N TYR A 89 6.31 -6.99 14.71
CA TYR A 89 7.61 -7.49 14.26
C TYR A 89 7.54 -8.86 13.56
N ASP A 90 6.37 -9.50 13.51
CA ASP A 90 6.20 -10.79 12.81
C ASP A 90 6.63 -10.67 11.34
N GLU A 91 7.21 -11.74 10.77
CA GLU A 91 7.50 -11.78 9.32
C GLU A 91 6.20 -11.83 8.51
N SER A 92 5.19 -12.47 9.03
CA SER A 92 3.90 -12.64 8.38
C SER A 92 2.74 -12.53 9.36
N TRP A 93 1.60 -12.10 8.85
CA TRP A 93 0.32 -12.09 9.54
C TRP A 93 -0.54 -13.26 9.05
N ASN A 94 -1.66 -13.50 9.72
CA ASN A 94 -2.59 -14.54 9.31
C ASN A 94 -3.96 -13.96 8.99
N GLN A 95 -4.57 -14.51 7.94
CA GLN A 95 -5.99 -14.35 7.64
C GLN A 95 -6.72 -15.64 7.99
N ILE A 96 -7.74 -15.55 8.80
CA ILE A 96 -8.61 -16.66 9.18
C ILE A 96 -9.97 -16.42 8.56
N LEU A 97 -10.36 -17.33 7.66
CA LEU A 97 -11.65 -17.30 6.98
C LEU A 97 -12.31 -18.67 7.09
N PHE A 98 -13.39 -18.75 7.89
CA PHE A 98 -13.96 -20.02 8.32
C PHE A 98 -12.88 -20.88 9.01
N ASN A 99 -12.68 -22.12 8.55
CA ASN A 99 -11.66 -23.05 9.08
C ASN A 99 -10.31 -22.95 8.35
N ASN A 100 -10.18 -22.03 7.36
CA ASN A 100 -8.95 -21.87 6.59
C ASN A 100 -8.10 -20.74 7.17
N LYS A 101 -6.80 -21.00 7.31
CA LYS A 101 -5.77 -20.03 7.72
C LYS A 101 -4.83 -19.80 6.55
N GLU A 102 -4.75 -18.55 6.07
CA GLU A 102 -3.82 -18.13 5.03
C GLU A 102 -2.75 -17.21 5.64
N VAL A 103 -1.50 -17.43 5.22
CA VAL A 103 -0.36 -16.60 5.64
C VAL A 103 -0.30 -15.38 4.71
N LEU A 104 -0.18 -14.20 5.31
CA LEU A 104 -0.08 -12.92 4.63
C LEU A 104 1.26 -12.27 4.93
N ARG A 105 1.86 -11.61 3.96
CA ARG A 105 3.01 -10.73 4.25
C ARG A 105 2.61 -9.67 5.26
N ASN A 106 3.45 -9.41 6.27
CA ASN A 106 3.22 -8.34 7.23
C ASN A 106 3.15 -6.97 6.51
N PRO A 107 1.99 -6.27 6.55
CA PRO A 107 1.82 -5.02 5.82
C PRO A 107 2.65 -3.86 6.42
N ILE A 108 3.04 -3.94 7.69
CA ILE A 108 3.92 -2.95 8.32
C ILE A 108 5.32 -3.07 7.72
N LYS A 109 5.87 -4.28 7.61
CA LYS A 109 7.18 -4.50 6.97
C LYS A 109 7.15 -4.10 5.49
N GLN A 110 6.05 -4.35 4.80
CA GLN A 110 5.87 -3.90 3.42
C GLN A 110 5.94 -2.37 3.35
N ASN A 111 5.17 -1.66 4.18
CA ASN A 111 5.11 -0.21 4.17
C ASN A 111 6.43 0.44 4.62
N ASN A 112 7.16 -0.19 5.55
CA ASN A 112 8.51 0.23 5.94
C ASN A 112 9.50 0.15 4.76
N GLY A 113 9.36 -0.88 3.90
CA GLY A 113 10.11 -0.96 2.65
C GLY A 113 9.79 0.19 1.70
N HIS A 114 8.53 0.59 1.57
CA HIS A 114 8.10 1.76 0.79
C HIS A 114 8.68 3.06 1.35
N ILE A 115 8.64 3.24 2.68
CA ILE A 115 9.23 4.40 3.37
C ILE A 115 10.73 4.47 3.12
N LYS A 116 11.42 3.34 3.22
CA LYS A 116 12.86 3.29 2.93
C LYS A 116 13.15 3.73 1.48
N ALA A 117 12.41 3.19 0.52
CA ALA A 117 12.58 3.56 -0.88
C ALA A 117 12.34 5.06 -1.14
N LEU A 118 11.35 5.67 -0.47
CA LEU A 118 11.11 7.12 -0.56
C LEU A 118 12.26 7.93 0.03
N LYS A 119 12.80 7.52 1.18
CA LYS A 119 13.96 8.17 1.82
C LYS A 119 15.21 8.08 0.97
N ASP A 120 15.40 6.95 0.28
CA ASP A 120 16.54 6.74 -0.62
C ASP A 120 16.40 7.63 -1.89
N ALA A 121 15.17 7.89 -2.35
CA ALA A 121 14.91 8.66 -3.56
C ALA A 121 14.82 10.19 -3.34
N ILE A 122 14.48 10.63 -2.13
CA ILE A 122 14.25 12.06 -1.80
C ILE A 122 15.12 12.46 -0.61
N PRO A 123 16.26 13.15 -0.84
CA PRO A 123 17.20 13.50 0.22
C PRO A 123 16.59 14.26 1.40
N THR A 124 15.64 15.17 1.15
CA THR A 124 14.91 15.92 2.18
C THR A 124 14.19 15.02 3.17
N LEU A 125 13.81 13.79 2.77
CA LEU A 125 13.13 12.83 3.64
C LEU A 125 14.08 11.94 4.44
N LYS A 126 15.39 11.94 4.14
CA LYS A 126 16.37 11.00 4.71
C LYS A 126 16.31 10.94 6.24
N TYR A 127 16.30 12.10 6.90
CA TYR A 127 16.33 12.22 8.36
C TYR A 127 14.97 12.58 8.97
N LYS A 128 13.93 12.73 8.16
CA LYS A 128 12.57 13.05 8.62
C LYS A 128 11.82 11.79 9.05
N LYS A 129 10.95 11.93 10.06
CA LYS A 129 10.05 10.86 10.48
C LYS A 129 8.86 10.78 9.52
N ILE A 130 8.79 9.72 8.73
CA ILE A 130 7.63 9.42 7.89
C ILE A 130 6.66 8.55 8.67
N LYS A 131 5.37 8.88 8.62
CA LYS A 131 4.31 8.21 9.37
C LYS A 131 3.74 7.05 8.54
N SER A 132 3.92 5.82 9.03
CA SER A 132 3.34 4.61 8.44
C SER A 132 1.90 4.45 8.89
N ILE A 133 0.97 4.20 7.96
CA ILE A 133 -0.43 3.89 8.25
C ILE A 133 -0.86 2.68 7.43
N ILE A 134 -1.32 1.64 8.12
CA ILE A 134 -1.91 0.46 7.47
C ILE A 134 -3.43 0.58 7.55
N VAL A 135 -4.07 0.54 6.38
CA VAL A 135 -5.51 0.77 6.26
C VAL A 135 -6.22 -0.47 5.75
N PHE A 136 -7.13 -0.99 6.56
CA PHE A 136 -7.99 -2.10 6.17
C PHE A 136 -9.39 -1.62 5.77
N THR A 137 -10.02 -2.35 4.85
CA THR A 137 -11.47 -2.21 4.61
C THR A 137 -12.25 -2.85 5.75
N LYS A 138 -13.56 -2.52 5.88
CA LYS A 138 -14.42 -3.11 6.93
C LYS A 138 -14.80 -4.58 6.69
N ARG A 139 -14.18 -5.26 5.73
CA ARG A 139 -14.43 -6.68 5.42
C ARG A 139 -13.71 -7.63 6.36
N SER A 140 -12.72 -7.14 7.11
CA SER A 140 -11.95 -7.91 8.09
C SER A 140 -12.20 -7.42 9.51
N LYS A 141 -12.06 -8.35 10.48
CA LYS A 141 -11.98 -8.05 11.91
C LYS A 141 -10.50 -8.09 12.31
N LEU A 142 -9.99 -6.97 12.81
CA LEU A 142 -8.58 -6.84 13.20
C LEU A 142 -8.39 -7.34 14.64
N LYS A 143 -7.46 -8.28 14.82
CA LYS A 143 -6.95 -8.78 16.11
C LYS A 143 -5.42 -8.72 16.05
N VAL A 144 -4.87 -7.51 15.95
CA VAL A 144 -3.44 -7.25 15.78
C VAL A 144 -2.90 -6.47 16.98
N ASN A 145 -1.65 -6.73 17.34
CA ASN A 145 -0.93 -6.01 18.38
C ASN A 145 0.23 -5.24 17.73
N THR A 146 0.09 -3.91 17.60
CA THR A 146 1.02 -3.07 16.83
C THR A 146 1.16 -1.68 17.43
N GLU A 147 2.37 -1.13 17.36
CA GLU A 147 2.68 0.28 17.63
C GLU A 147 2.38 1.14 16.39
N THR A 148 2.63 0.59 15.19
CA THR A 148 2.25 1.22 13.92
C THR A 148 0.74 1.37 13.84
N VAL A 149 0.29 2.48 13.29
CA VAL A 149 -1.14 2.78 13.14
C VAL A 149 -1.79 1.83 12.15
N VAL A 150 -2.61 0.90 12.64
CA VAL A 150 -3.44 -0.03 11.87
C VAL A 150 -4.90 0.30 12.10
N ILE A 151 -5.62 0.69 11.03
CA ILE A 151 -6.98 1.25 11.14
C ILE A 151 -7.89 0.80 10.01
N TYR A 152 -9.19 1.06 10.17
CA TYR A 152 -10.13 0.97 9.05
C TYR A 152 -10.17 2.26 8.22
N TYR A 153 -10.45 2.12 6.91
CA TYR A 153 -10.41 3.18 5.91
C TYR A 153 -11.20 4.45 6.29
N ASN A 154 -12.29 4.30 7.03
CA ASN A 154 -13.12 5.44 7.46
C ASN A 154 -12.46 6.32 8.55
N LYS A 155 -11.38 5.86 9.16
CA LYS A 155 -10.63 6.59 10.21
C LYS A 155 -9.42 7.34 9.65
N VAL A 156 -9.00 7.12 8.37
CA VAL A 156 -7.73 7.61 7.83
C VAL A 156 -7.60 9.15 7.93
N ASN A 157 -8.61 9.90 7.55
CA ASN A 157 -8.56 11.37 7.64
C ASN A 157 -8.49 11.87 9.08
N LYS A 158 -9.16 11.19 10.03
CA LYS A 158 -9.11 11.55 11.45
C LYS A 158 -7.68 11.35 11.99
N VAL A 159 -7.01 10.27 11.60
CA VAL A 159 -5.63 9.98 12.02
C VAL A 159 -4.65 11.00 11.43
N ILE A 160 -4.73 11.29 10.14
CA ILE A 160 -3.86 12.29 9.49
C ILE A 160 -4.02 13.67 10.15
N LYS A 161 -5.26 14.09 10.41
CA LYS A 161 -5.58 15.40 11.03
C LYS A 161 -5.19 15.51 12.50
N LYS A 162 -4.83 14.42 13.20
CA LYS A 162 -4.29 14.47 14.57
C LYS A 162 -2.88 15.07 14.63
N SER A 163 -2.10 14.98 13.56
CA SER A 163 -0.79 15.64 13.48
C SER A 163 -0.98 17.14 13.34
N LYS A 164 -0.44 17.90 14.29
CA LYS A 164 -0.62 19.36 14.39
C LYS A 164 0.70 20.13 14.33
N ASN A 165 1.80 19.49 14.72
CA ASN A 165 3.11 20.12 14.72
C ASN A 165 3.63 20.28 13.30
N ASN A 166 4.19 21.43 12.99
CA ASN A 166 4.82 21.69 11.71
C ASN A 166 6.18 20.96 11.67
N GLU A 167 6.27 19.93 10.86
CA GLU A 167 7.50 19.14 10.62
C GLU A 167 8.21 19.56 9.33
N PHE A 168 7.49 20.27 8.45
CA PHE A 168 7.97 20.75 7.16
C PHE A 168 7.56 22.21 6.94
N THR A 169 8.39 22.97 6.21
CA THR A 169 8.01 24.28 5.66
C THR A 169 7.08 24.09 4.47
N LYS A 170 6.49 25.17 3.97
CA LYS A 170 5.65 25.12 2.76
C LYS A 170 6.50 24.74 1.54
N GLU A 171 7.69 25.31 1.45
CA GLU A 171 8.65 25.07 0.36
C GLU A 171 9.11 23.61 0.33
N GLU A 172 9.40 23.01 1.50
CA GLU A 172 9.71 21.58 1.61
C GLU A 172 8.53 20.70 1.13
N VAL A 173 7.30 21.06 1.49
CA VAL A 173 6.09 20.32 1.05
C VAL A 173 5.94 20.40 -0.47
N ASP A 174 6.09 21.58 -1.06
CA ASP A 174 5.96 21.79 -2.50
C ASP A 174 7.10 21.05 -3.24
N TYR A 175 8.35 21.17 -2.78
CA TYR A 175 9.50 20.42 -3.33
C TYR A 175 9.31 18.91 -3.29
N ILE A 176 8.88 18.35 -2.14
CA ILE A 176 8.63 16.89 -2.00
C ILE A 176 7.54 16.45 -2.97
N TYR A 177 6.48 17.24 -3.11
CA TYR A 177 5.37 16.90 -3.99
C TYR A 177 5.78 16.92 -5.47
N GLU A 178 6.50 17.94 -5.91
CA GLU A 178 7.03 18.05 -7.27
C GLU A 178 8.00 16.90 -7.57
N ARG A 179 8.94 16.66 -6.66
CA ARG A 179 9.90 15.58 -6.82
C ARG A 179 9.26 14.19 -6.91
N LEU A 180 8.20 13.94 -6.13
CA LEU A 180 7.44 12.70 -6.24
C LEU A 180 6.73 12.59 -7.59
N ASN A 181 6.15 13.66 -8.12
CA ASN A 181 5.51 13.63 -9.45
C ASN A 181 6.52 13.33 -10.56
N GLU A 182 7.73 13.91 -10.50
CA GLU A 182 8.81 13.61 -11.46
C GLU A 182 9.27 12.15 -11.42
N LEU A 183 9.37 11.59 -10.20
CA LEU A 183 9.83 10.21 -9.98
C LEU A 183 8.75 9.16 -10.27
N ASN A 184 7.49 9.58 -10.39
CA ASN A 184 6.38 8.65 -10.61
C ASN A 184 6.41 8.07 -12.02
N ILE A 185 6.60 6.77 -12.10
CA ILE A 185 6.61 6.05 -13.37
C ILE A 185 5.17 5.76 -13.80
N ASP A 186 4.61 6.57 -14.69
CA ASP A 186 3.20 6.47 -15.08
C ASP A 186 2.95 5.65 -16.37
N SER A 187 3.95 4.97 -16.93
CA SER A 187 3.73 4.17 -18.12
C SER A 187 3.04 2.83 -17.81
N PHE A 188 1.99 2.51 -18.53
CA PHE A 188 1.28 1.23 -18.46
C PHE A 188 2.20 0.02 -18.60
N LYS A 189 3.19 0.09 -19.53
CA LYS A 189 4.20 -0.97 -19.72
C LYS A 189 5.01 -1.24 -18.44
N GLN A 190 5.45 -0.19 -17.74
CA GLN A 190 6.27 -0.33 -16.53
C GLN A 190 5.46 -0.84 -15.34
N ARG A 191 4.17 -0.47 -15.23
CA ARG A 191 3.24 -1.06 -14.24
C ARG A 191 3.03 -2.55 -14.48
N VAL A 192 2.93 -3.00 -15.74
CA VAL A 192 2.82 -4.42 -16.09
C VAL A 192 4.10 -5.19 -15.72
N VAL A 193 5.27 -4.61 -15.96
CA VAL A 193 6.58 -5.20 -15.58
C VAL A 193 6.71 -5.29 -14.06
N HIS A 194 6.31 -4.26 -13.32
CA HIS A 194 6.30 -4.28 -11.85
C HIS A 194 5.48 -5.46 -11.32
N VAL A 195 4.25 -5.63 -11.81
CA VAL A 195 3.36 -6.74 -11.39
C VAL A 195 3.98 -8.11 -11.68
N LYS A 196 4.71 -8.27 -12.79
CA LYS A 196 5.42 -9.52 -13.12
C LYS A 196 6.58 -9.80 -12.16
N ASN A 197 7.36 -8.78 -11.80
CA ASN A 197 8.52 -8.91 -10.91
C ASN A 197 8.11 -9.23 -9.46
N VAL A 198 7.04 -8.61 -8.96
CA VAL A 198 6.48 -8.94 -7.63
C VAL A 198 6.06 -10.40 -7.56
N LYS A 199 5.48 -10.96 -8.63
CA LYS A 199 5.10 -12.39 -8.67
C LYS A 199 6.28 -13.35 -8.70
N ARG A 200 7.45 -12.94 -9.25
CA ARG A 200 8.68 -13.75 -9.25
C ARG A 200 9.34 -13.82 -7.88
N ASN A 201 9.23 -12.76 -7.08
CA ASN A 201 9.87 -12.68 -5.75
C ASN A 201 9.03 -13.32 -4.63
N ILE A 202 7.85 -13.87 -4.94
CA ILE A 202 6.94 -14.54 -4.00
C ILE A 202 7.01 -16.09 -4.19
N LYS A 203 7.77 -16.58 -5.14
CA LYS A 203 8.14 -17.99 -5.28
C LYS A 203 9.50 -18.20 -4.61
#